data_abeb2eaaf38f6c66632d006561f6c458
#
_entry.id   abeb2eaaf38f6c66632d006561f6c458
#
_cell.length_a   1.000
_cell.length_b   1.000
_cell.length_c   1.000
_cell.angle_alpha   90.00
_cell.angle_beta   90.00
_cell.angle_gamma   90.00
#
_symmetry.space_group_name_H-M   'P 1'
#
loop_
_entity.id
_entity.type
_entity.pdbx_description
1 polymer ?
#
loop_
_entity_poly.entity_id
_entity_poly.type
_entity_poly.pdbx_seq_one_letter_code
_entity_poly.pdbx_strand_id
1 'polypeptide(L)'
;MKNNISIEPELLYKYRSLENLERFLDIVIDNKLYGALYKEMNDPMEGYFQYSPDVDKSVLTGIWEGKNKRYICSLSKKSNIGLMWTHYANENKGCCIEVEVTSKTWERLDVEYKKTITNLSETTTIEDILKVKASMWEYEQEVRYLSPVIANTKKSNPQLTVRIHRIIFGYKVKIKKYNRFKKIISA
;
A
#
# COMPACT_ATOMS: atom_id res chain seq x y z
N MET A 1 2.17 -30.82 -27.31
CA MET A 1 1.78 -29.40 -27.30
C MET A 1 1.79 -28.94 -25.86
N LYS A 2 2.70 -28.07 -25.48
CA LYS A 2 2.72 -27.48 -24.12
C LYS A 2 1.65 -26.40 -24.09
N ASN A 3 0.57 -26.64 -23.36
CA ASN A 3 -0.42 -25.59 -23.07
C ASN A 3 0.28 -24.52 -22.22
N ASN A 4 0.72 -23.44 -22.85
CA ASN A 4 1.07 -22.23 -22.13
C ASN A 4 -0.22 -21.65 -21.56
N ILE A 5 -0.55 -22.00 -20.32
CA ILE A 5 -1.54 -21.28 -19.52
C ILE A 5 -0.90 -19.92 -19.24
N SER A 6 -1.30 -18.91 -19.97
CA SER A 6 -0.96 -17.53 -19.65
C SER A 6 -1.69 -17.20 -18.33
N ILE A 7 -0.94 -17.18 -17.23
CA ILE A 7 -1.47 -16.68 -15.95
C ILE A 7 -1.70 -15.19 -16.18
N GLU A 8 -2.98 -14.77 -16.18
CA GLU A 8 -3.30 -13.35 -16.24
C GLU A 8 -2.69 -12.63 -15.02
N PRO A 9 -2.09 -11.45 -15.21
CA PRO A 9 -1.49 -10.71 -14.13
C PRO A 9 -2.54 -10.28 -13.11
N GLU A 10 -2.22 -10.35 -11.84
CA GLU A 10 -3.07 -9.81 -10.80
C GLU A 10 -3.09 -8.29 -10.88
N LEU A 11 -4.28 -7.71 -11.00
CA LEU A 11 -4.49 -6.27 -11.02
C LEU A 11 -4.87 -5.77 -9.62
N LEU A 12 -4.13 -4.79 -9.15
CA LEU A 12 -4.34 -4.13 -7.88
C LEU A 12 -4.60 -2.63 -8.08
N TYR A 13 -5.09 -1.96 -7.06
CA TYR A 13 -5.63 -0.62 -7.18
C TYR A 13 -5.01 0.33 -6.17
N LYS A 14 -4.50 1.48 -6.65
CA LYS A 14 -3.99 2.58 -5.84
C LYS A 14 -4.91 3.78 -5.92
N TYR A 15 -5.60 4.08 -4.84
CA TYR A 15 -6.39 5.30 -4.72
C TYR A 15 -5.50 6.49 -4.41
N ARG A 16 -5.74 7.63 -5.08
CA ARG A 16 -4.90 8.83 -4.94
C ARG A 16 -5.69 10.12 -5.07
N SER A 17 -5.35 11.09 -4.20
CA SER A 17 -5.71 12.49 -4.43
C SER A 17 -4.94 13.03 -5.64
N LEU A 18 -5.59 13.91 -6.40
CA LEU A 18 -4.98 14.67 -7.51
C LEU A 18 -4.54 16.07 -7.07
N GLU A 19 -4.50 16.38 -5.79
CA GLU A 19 -4.04 17.69 -5.29
C GLU A 19 -2.55 17.86 -5.45
N ASN A 20 -1.78 16.81 -5.19
CA ASN A 20 -0.34 16.80 -5.45
C ASN A 20 -0.11 16.25 -6.87
N LEU A 21 0.04 17.18 -7.82
CA LEU A 21 0.27 16.86 -9.24
C LEU A 21 1.61 16.16 -9.44
N GLU A 22 2.67 16.59 -8.75
CA GLU A 22 4.01 16.05 -8.85
C GLU A 22 4.00 14.55 -8.52
N ARG A 23 3.46 14.17 -7.36
CA ARG A 23 3.33 12.76 -6.98
C ARG A 23 2.49 11.92 -7.94
N PHE A 24 1.50 12.51 -8.58
CA PHE A 24 0.71 11.82 -9.60
C PHE A 24 1.55 11.60 -10.86
N LEU A 25 2.31 12.61 -11.29
CA LEU A 25 3.17 12.53 -12.46
C LEU A 25 4.32 11.51 -12.25
N ASP A 26 4.94 11.48 -11.07
CA ASP A 26 5.95 10.48 -10.70
C ASP A 26 5.41 9.05 -10.92
N ILE A 27 4.16 8.80 -10.50
CA ILE A 27 3.55 7.49 -10.70
C ILE A 27 3.36 7.19 -12.19
N VAL A 28 2.81 8.14 -12.95
CA VAL A 28 2.39 7.93 -14.35
C VAL A 28 3.59 7.89 -15.30
N ILE A 29 4.60 8.71 -15.06
CA ILE A 29 5.79 8.81 -15.90
C ILE A 29 6.78 7.68 -15.57
N ASP A 30 7.06 7.48 -14.28
CA ASP A 30 8.11 6.56 -13.84
C ASP A 30 7.61 5.12 -13.64
N ASN A 31 6.28 4.91 -13.64
CA ASN A 31 5.67 3.62 -13.32
C ASN A 31 6.09 3.09 -11.94
N LYS A 32 6.12 3.99 -10.95
CA LYS A 32 6.57 3.68 -9.60
C LYS A 32 5.59 4.19 -8.55
N LEU A 33 5.42 3.40 -7.50
CA LEU A 33 4.63 3.76 -6.34
C LEU A 33 5.54 3.99 -5.13
N TYR A 34 5.28 5.06 -4.41
CA TYR A 34 6.01 5.43 -3.22
C TYR A 34 5.73 4.45 -2.07
N GLY A 35 6.78 3.96 -1.41
CA GLY A 35 6.70 3.25 -0.14
C GLY A 35 6.68 4.24 1.02
N ALA A 36 5.60 4.26 1.79
CA ALA A 36 5.51 5.03 3.01
C ALA A 36 6.25 4.32 4.14
N LEU A 37 6.89 5.07 5.03
CA LEU A 37 7.43 4.49 6.23
C LEU A 37 6.28 4.02 7.14
N TYR A 38 6.44 2.88 7.82
CA TYR A 38 5.40 2.30 8.67
C TYR A 38 4.77 3.36 9.63
N LYS A 39 5.58 4.17 10.29
CA LYS A 39 5.11 5.23 11.22
C LYS A 39 4.28 6.34 10.55
N GLU A 40 4.21 6.38 9.22
CA GLU A 40 3.42 7.34 8.42
C GLU A 40 2.06 6.76 7.99
N MET A 41 1.73 5.54 8.44
CA MET A 41 0.44 4.90 8.17
C MET A 41 -0.70 5.64 8.88
N ASN A 42 -1.88 5.65 8.26
CA ASN A 42 -3.02 6.43 8.74
C ASN A 42 -3.73 5.84 9.97
N ASP A 43 -3.68 4.50 10.13
CA ASP A 43 -4.37 3.83 11.23
C ASP A 43 -3.49 3.88 12.50
N PRO A 44 -3.90 4.58 13.57
CA PRO A 44 -3.12 4.64 14.81
C PRO A 44 -2.99 3.28 15.51
N MET A 45 -3.86 2.31 15.17
CA MET A 45 -3.80 0.94 15.69
C MET A 45 -3.00 0.01 14.77
N GLU A 46 -2.41 0.54 13.70
CA GLU A 46 -1.61 -0.23 12.75
C GLU A 46 -0.44 -0.90 13.46
N GLY A 47 -0.31 -2.23 13.25
CA GLY A 47 0.77 -3.01 13.85
C GLY A 47 0.81 -2.97 15.38
N TYR A 48 -0.32 -2.72 16.04
CA TYR A 48 -0.44 -2.81 17.49
C TYR A 48 -0.40 -4.29 17.90
N PHE A 49 0.27 -4.56 19.01
CA PHE A 49 0.35 -5.90 19.60
C PHE A 49 0.30 -5.81 21.12
N GLN A 50 -0.16 -6.88 21.75
CA GLN A 50 -0.05 -7.09 23.19
C GLN A 50 0.94 -8.22 23.45
N TYR A 51 1.46 -8.31 24.66
CA TYR A 51 2.45 -9.30 25.04
C TYR A 51 2.28 -9.71 26.50
N SER A 52 2.70 -10.91 26.82
CA SER A 52 2.78 -11.40 28.20
C SER A 52 4.04 -10.86 28.90
N PRO A 53 4.02 -10.64 30.23
CA PRO A 53 5.18 -10.15 30.99
C PRO A 53 6.44 -11.01 30.91
N ASP A 54 6.30 -12.26 30.51
CA ASP A 54 7.38 -13.26 30.34
C ASP A 54 8.08 -13.18 28.98
N VAL A 55 7.56 -12.40 28.02
CA VAL A 55 8.22 -12.19 26.72
C VAL A 55 9.50 -11.36 26.93
N ASP A 56 10.60 -11.85 26.36
CA ASP A 56 11.90 -11.19 26.48
C ASP A 56 11.88 -9.76 25.92
N LYS A 57 12.46 -8.82 26.68
CA LYS A 57 12.53 -7.41 26.29
C LYS A 57 13.27 -7.19 24.98
N SER A 58 14.23 -8.04 24.64
CA SER A 58 14.96 -7.95 23.37
C SER A 58 14.05 -8.23 22.18
N VAL A 59 13.12 -9.18 22.30
CA VAL A 59 12.09 -9.49 21.29
C VAL A 59 11.19 -8.27 21.09
N LEU A 60 10.69 -7.68 22.19
CA LEU A 60 9.83 -6.48 22.14
C LEU A 60 10.53 -5.32 21.43
N THR A 61 11.79 -5.06 21.82
CA THR A 61 12.60 -3.99 21.21
C THR A 61 12.84 -4.28 19.73
N GLY A 62 13.19 -5.52 19.38
CA GLY A 62 13.44 -5.93 18.00
C GLY A 62 12.23 -5.73 17.09
N ILE A 63 11.04 -6.14 17.54
CA ILE A 63 9.78 -5.94 16.81
C ILE A 63 9.47 -4.44 16.68
N TRP A 64 9.56 -3.68 17.78
CA TRP A 64 9.26 -2.25 17.79
C TRP A 64 10.17 -1.47 16.84
N GLU A 65 11.47 -1.65 16.95
CA GLU A 65 12.44 -0.97 16.08
C GLU A 65 12.33 -1.45 14.63
N GLY A 66 12.18 -2.76 14.45
CA GLY A 66 12.13 -3.35 13.11
C GLY A 66 10.95 -2.87 12.30
N LYS A 67 9.72 -2.88 12.85
CA LYS A 67 8.53 -2.39 12.14
C LYS A 67 8.63 -0.90 11.78
N ASN A 68 9.19 -0.07 12.67
CA ASN A 68 9.34 1.35 12.43
C ASN A 68 10.33 1.71 11.32
N LYS A 69 11.18 0.76 10.94
CA LYS A 69 12.16 0.91 9.84
C LYS A 69 11.66 0.34 8.51
N ARG A 70 10.43 -0.22 8.45
CA ARG A 70 9.88 -0.80 7.22
C ARG A 70 9.15 0.23 6.35
N TYR A 71 9.35 0.12 5.05
CA TYR A 71 8.58 0.86 4.06
C TYR A 71 7.50 -0.04 3.46
N ILE A 72 6.31 0.50 3.32
CA ILE A 72 5.12 -0.23 2.89
C ILE A 72 4.46 0.52 1.73
N CYS A 73 4.09 -0.22 0.70
CA CYS A 73 3.18 0.25 -0.34
C CYS A 73 1.88 -0.55 -0.26
N SER A 74 0.80 0.12 0.16
CA SER A 74 -0.54 -0.48 0.28
C SER A 74 -1.32 -0.31 -1.03
N LEU A 75 -1.95 -1.41 -1.47
CA LEU A 75 -2.83 -1.49 -2.64
C LEU A 75 -4.14 -2.16 -2.23
N SER A 76 -5.20 -1.94 -2.97
CA SER A 76 -6.49 -2.62 -2.77
C SER A 76 -6.70 -3.67 -3.86
N LYS A 77 -7.47 -4.72 -3.55
CA LYS A 77 -7.93 -5.72 -4.53
C LYS A 77 -9.10 -5.22 -5.38
N LYS A 78 -9.70 -4.06 -5.06
CA LYS A 78 -10.89 -3.52 -5.75
C LYS A 78 -10.80 -2.02 -6.02
N SER A 79 -11.38 -1.60 -7.15
CA SER A 79 -11.45 -0.20 -7.60
C SER A 79 -12.75 0.52 -7.24
N ASN A 80 -13.76 -0.20 -6.73
CA ASN A 80 -15.13 0.30 -6.58
C ASN A 80 -15.60 0.43 -5.13
N ILE A 81 -14.69 0.59 -4.19
CA ILE A 81 -15.01 0.72 -2.76
C ILE A 81 -15.25 2.19 -2.42
N GLY A 82 -16.51 2.55 -2.11
CA GLY A 82 -16.92 3.94 -1.86
C GLY A 82 -16.13 4.62 -0.74
N LEU A 83 -15.85 3.91 0.36
CA LEU A 83 -15.02 4.44 1.46
C LEU A 83 -13.58 4.73 1.01
N MET A 84 -12.99 3.90 0.16
CA MET A 84 -11.65 4.15 -0.40
C MET A 84 -11.63 5.41 -1.28
N TRP A 85 -12.69 5.64 -2.06
CA TRP A 85 -12.85 6.87 -2.83
C TRP A 85 -12.97 8.11 -1.95
N THR A 86 -13.61 7.97 -0.81
CA THR A 86 -13.75 9.07 0.16
C THR A 86 -12.42 9.37 0.85
N HIS A 87 -11.79 8.36 1.43
CA HIS A 87 -10.60 8.54 2.28
C HIS A 87 -9.31 8.80 1.49
N TYR A 88 -9.11 8.10 0.36
CA TYR A 88 -7.83 8.08 -0.34
C TYR A 88 -7.85 8.77 -1.71
N ALA A 89 -9.03 9.03 -2.27
CA ALA A 89 -9.18 9.73 -3.54
C ALA A 89 -9.89 11.09 -3.38
N ASN A 90 -9.66 11.77 -2.26
CA ASN A 90 -10.17 13.11 -1.97
C ASN A 90 -11.67 13.24 -2.29
N GLU A 91 -12.51 12.46 -1.62
CA GLU A 91 -13.98 12.50 -1.77
C GLU A 91 -14.45 12.37 -3.23
N ASN A 92 -13.86 11.47 -4.02
CA ASN A 92 -14.09 11.28 -5.45
C ASN A 92 -13.59 12.44 -6.36
N LYS A 93 -12.73 13.34 -5.87
CA LYS A 93 -12.01 14.35 -6.66
C LYS A 93 -10.64 13.88 -7.14
N GLY A 94 -10.27 12.65 -6.79
CA GLY A 94 -9.02 11.97 -7.10
C GLY A 94 -9.14 10.93 -8.21
N CYS A 95 -8.26 9.95 -8.17
CA CYS A 95 -8.26 8.83 -9.09
C CYS A 95 -7.98 7.50 -8.39
N CYS A 96 -8.25 6.41 -9.09
CA CYS A 96 -7.84 5.06 -8.75
C CYS A 96 -7.01 4.52 -9.92
N ILE A 97 -5.77 4.10 -9.63
CA ILE A 97 -4.82 3.63 -10.63
C ILE A 97 -4.78 2.10 -10.55
N GLU A 98 -5.09 1.45 -11.66
CA GLU A 98 -5.03 0.00 -11.82
C GLU A 98 -3.62 -0.38 -12.23
N VAL A 99 -2.98 -1.23 -11.45
CA VAL A 99 -1.58 -1.60 -11.62
C VAL A 99 -1.35 -3.11 -11.51
N GLU A 100 -0.37 -3.58 -12.25
CA GLU A 100 0.31 -4.86 -12.05
C GLU A 100 1.64 -4.58 -11.35
N VAL A 101 1.92 -5.24 -10.25
CA VAL A 101 3.22 -5.12 -9.58
C VAL A 101 4.25 -5.96 -10.32
N THR A 102 5.29 -5.29 -10.84
CA THR A 102 6.37 -5.93 -11.61
C THR A 102 7.66 -6.09 -10.81
N SER A 103 7.74 -5.49 -9.63
CA SER A 103 8.88 -5.63 -8.74
C SER A 103 9.05 -7.08 -8.28
N LYS A 104 10.29 -7.58 -8.34
CA LYS A 104 10.67 -8.93 -7.87
C LYS A 104 11.32 -8.91 -6.47
N THR A 105 11.56 -7.73 -5.92
CA THR A 105 12.32 -7.58 -4.67
C THR A 105 11.46 -7.18 -3.49
N TRP A 106 10.25 -6.64 -3.75
CA TRP A 106 9.32 -6.29 -2.69
C TRP A 106 8.52 -7.53 -2.29
N GLU A 107 8.44 -7.77 -0.99
CA GLU A 107 7.68 -8.88 -0.43
C GLU A 107 6.19 -8.53 -0.37
N ARG A 108 5.35 -9.42 -0.89
CA ARG A 108 3.89 -9.27 -0.82
C ARG A 108 3.35 -9.86 0.47
N LEU A 109 2.49 -9.11 1.16
CA LEU A 109 1.68 -9.54 2.28
C LEU A 109 0.20 -9.33 1.99
N ASP A 110 -0.60 -10.38 2.09
CA ASP A 110 -2.06 -10.27 2.14
C ASP A 110 -2.48 -9.89 3.55
N VAL A 111 -3.27 -8.83 3.70
CA VAL A 111 -3.69 -8.34 5.02
C VAL A 111 -4.72 -9.26 5.65
N GLU A 112 -4.47 -9.63 6.90
CA GLU A 112 -5.37 -10.39 7.75
C GLU A 112 -6.16 -9.43 8.65
N TYR A 113 -7.48 -9.42 8.52
CA TYR A 113 -8.36 -8.56 9.31
C TYR A 113 -8.79 -9.26 10.60
N LYS A 114 -8.48 -8.65 11.75
CA LYS A 114 -8.77 -9.24 13.07
C LYS A 114 -9.57 -8.28 13.96
N LYS A 115 -10.44 -8.84 14.77
CA LYS A 115 -11.19 -8.11 15.81
C LYS A 115 -10.38 -7.90 17.08
N THR A 116 -9.32 -8.68 17.25
CA THR A 116 -8.47 -8.68 18.44
C THR A 116 -7.07 -8.24 18.09
N ILE A 117 -6.38 -7.67 19.06
CA ILE A 117 -4.97 -7.31 18.96
C ILE A 117 -4.11 -8.59 18.87
N THR A 118 -3.06 -8.56 18.09
CA THR A 118 -2.12 -9.68 17.97
C THR A 118 -1.38 -9.90 19.28
N ASN A 119 -1.36 -11.15 19.77
CA ASN A 119 -0.51 -11.54 20.88
C ASN A 119 0.89 -11.84 20.35
N LEU A 120 1.88 -11.13 20.88
CA LEU A 120 3.27 -11.34 20.54
C LEU A 120 3.83 -12.54 21.32
N SER A 121 4.56 -13.38 20.62
CA SER A 121 5.34 -14.51 21.15
C SER A 121 6.79 -14.40 20.68
N GLU A 122 7.67 -15.23 21.20
CA GLU A 122 9.09 -15.27 20.80
C GLU A 122 9.29 -15.61 19.32
N THR A 123 8.33 -16.29 18.71
CA THR A 123 8.36 -16.66 17.28
C THR A 123 7.69 -15.64 16.36
N THR A 124 7.10 -14.57 16.89
CA THR A 124 6.40 -13.56 16.10
C THR A 124 7.40 -12.75 15.29
N THR A 125 7.17 -12.67 13.99
CA THR A 125 7.99 -11.87 13.07
C THR A 125 7.43 -10.45 12.90
N ILE A 126 8.21 -9.54 12.32
CA ILE A 126 7.77 -8.20 11.94
C ILE A 126 6.66 -8.30 10.90
N GLU A 127 6.80 -9.21 9.96
CA GLU A 127 5.84 -9.49 8.89
C GLU A 127 4.50 -9.95 9.47
N ASP A 128 4.50 -10.76 10.53
CA ASP A 128 3.28 -11.19 11.24
C ASP A 128 2.53 -10.01 11.87
N ILE A 129 3.26 -9.03 12.37
CA ILE A 129 2.65 -7.80 12.89
C ILE A 129 2.14 -6.92 11.74
N LEU A 130 2.94 -6.75 10.68
CA LEU A 130 2.61 -5.86 9.58
C LEU A 130 1.51 -6.38 8.65
N LYS A 131 1.18 -7.67 8.67
CA LYS A 131 0.06 -8.22 7.89
C LYS A 131 -1.29 -8.09 8.58
N VAL A 132 -1.34 -7.79 9.90
CA VAL A 132 -2.60 -7.70 10.65
C VAL A 132 -3.13 -6.28 10.64
N LYS A 133 -4.46 -6.15 10.45
CA LYS A 133 -5.20 -4.89 10.51
C LYS A 133 -6.52 -5.09 11.23
N ALA A 134 -7.02 -4.04 11.90
CA ALA A 134 -8.32 -4.09 12.56
C ALA A 134 -9.45 -4.37 11.57
N SER A 135 -10.40 -5.24 11.94
CA SER A 135 -11.48 -5.69 11.04
C SER A 135 -12.39 -4.57 10.52
N MET A 136 -12.45 -3.42 11.18
CA MET A 136 -13.15 -2.25 10.69
C MET A 136 -12.62 -1.72 9.34
N TRP A 137 -11.37 -2.06 8.99
CA TRP A 137 -10.72 -1.70 7.74
C TRP A 137 -10.84 -2.79 6.65
N GLU A 138 -11.58 -3.88 6.88
CA GLU A 138 -11.70 -4.99 5.95
C GLU A 138 -12.25 -4.58 4.57
N TYR A 139 -13.01 -3.48 4.52
CA TYR A 139 -13.48 -2.91 3.26
C TYR A 139 -12.36 -2.49 2.32
N GLU A 140 -11.16 -2.21 2.81
CA GLU A 140 -10.02 -1.81 1.97
C GLU A 140 -9.50 -2.95 1.11
N GLN A 141 -9.71 -4.20 1.52
CA GLN A 141 -9.21 -5.40 0.85
C GLN A 141 -7.73 -5.25 0.46
N GLU A 142 -6.95 -4.89 1.48
CA GLU A 142 -5.57 -4.43 1.31
C GLU A 142 -4.60 -5.57 1.02
N VAL A 143 -3.69 -5.31 0.09
CA VAL A 143 -2.44 -6.04 -0.12
C VAL A 143 -1.29 -5.08 0.14
N ARG A 144 -0.31 -5.50 0.90
CA ARG A 144 0.90 -4.74 1.22
C ARG A 144 2.10 -5.27 0.46
N TYR A 145 2.93 -4.35 0.04
CA TYR A 145 4.27 -4.68 -0.44
C TYR A 145 5.29 -4.06 0.50
N LEU A 146 6.14 -4.91 1.08
CA LEU A 146 7.23 -4.50 1.95
C LEU A 146 8.50 -4.32 1.13
N SER A 147 9.17 -3.20 1.33
CA SER A 147 10.47 -2.95 0.72
C SER A 147 11.56 -3.83 1.34
N PRO A 148 12.50 -4.37 0.55
CA PRO A 148 13.70 -4.99 1.07
C PRO A 148 14.63 -3.96 1.74
N VAL A 149 14.43 -2.68 1.46
CA VAL A 149 15.22 -1.58 2.04
C VAL A 149 14.67 -1.24 3.41
N ILE A 150 15.56 -1.27 4.41
CA ILE A 150 15.27 -0.81 5.77
C ILE A 150 15.62 0.67 5.87
N ALA A 151 14.79 1.47 6.55
CA ALA A 151 15.03 2.88 6.73
C ALA A 151 16.34 3.13 7.49
N ASN A 152 17.25 3.82 6.84
CA ASN A 152 18.37 4.47 7.48
C ASN A 152 18.36 5.95 7.08
N THR A 153 18.81 6.80 7.95
CA THR A 153 18.53 8.22 8.11
C THR A 153 18.80 9.18 6.93
N LYS A 154 19.12 8.72 5.70
CA LYS A 154 19.57 9.62 4.61
C LYS A 154 19.20 9.25 3.18
N LYS A 155 18.32 8.30 2.92
CA LYS A 155 17.95 7.95 1.54
C LYS A 155 16.48 8.28 1.26
N SER A 156 16.19 8.63 -0.01
CA SER A 156 14.82 8.75 -0.51
C SER A 156 14.05 7.46 -0.26
N ASN A 157 12.74 7.56 -0.03
CA ASN A 157 11.90 6.39 0.18
C ASN A 157 11.95 5.47 -1.05
N PRO A 158 12.00 4.15 -0.83
CA PRO A 158 12.01 3.19 -1.93
C PRO A 158 10.72 3.24 -2.71
N GLN A 159 10.79 2.88 -3.98
CA GLN A 159 9.67 2.92 -4.92
C GLN A 159 9.38 1.51 -5.44
N LEU A 160 8.12 1.12 -5.38
CA LEU A 160 7.61 -0.13 -5.93
C LEU A 160 7.38 0.01 -7.43
N THR A 161 8.05 -0.78 -8.26
CA THR A 161 7.87 -0.76 -9.70
C THR A 161 6.58 -1.48 -10.10
N VAL A 162 5.80 -0.82 -10.95
CA VAL A 162 4.50 -1.31 -11.42
C VAL A 162 4.37 -1.11 -12.93
N ARG A 163 3.41 -1.81 -13.55
CA ARG A 163 2.86 -1.49 -14.85
C ARG A 163 1.47 -0.92 -14.67
N ILE A 164 1.21 0.27 -15.21
CA ILE A 164 -0.10 0.91 -15.16
C ILE A 164 -0.95 0.37 -16.31
N HIS A 165 -2.15 -0.15 -15.99
CA HIS A 165 -3.11 -0.62 -16.97
C HIS A 165 -4.20 0.41 -17.24
N ARG A 166 -4.67 1.12 -16.21
CA ARG A 166 -5.76 2.07 -16.34
C ARG A 166 -5.74 3.12 -15.22
N ILE A 167 -6.23 4.32 -15.53
CA ILE A 167 -6.48 5.37 -14.55
C ILE A 167 -7.97 5.70 -14.57
N ILE A 168 -8.63 5.46 -13.44
CA ILE A 168 -10.06 5.71 -13.23
C ILE A 168 -10.17 7.04 -12.47
N PHE A 169 -10.82 8.04 -13.06
CA PHE A 169 -11.06 9.31 -12.39
C PHE A 169 -12.37 9.28 -11.61
N GLY A 170 -12.35 9.87 -10.42
CA GLY A 170 -13.55 10.03 -9.60
C GLY A 170 -14.56 10.95 -10.27
N TYR A 171 -15.84 10.71 -10.03
CA TYR A 171 -16.93 11.45 -10.70
C TYR A 171 -17.01 12.95 -10.34
N LYS A 172 -16.36 13.38 -9.26
CA LYS A 172 -16.26 14.80 -8.89
C LYS A 172 -15.04 15.52 -9.47
N VAL A 173 -14.23 14.86 -10.28
CA VAL A 173 -13.10 15.50 -10.96
C VAL A 173 -13.63 16.50 -11.99
N LYS A 174 -13.27 17.78 -11.87
CA LYS A 174 -13.70 18.82 -12.79
C LYS A 174 -13.20 18.52 -14.21
N ILE A 175 -14.05 18.67 -15.22
CA ILE A 175 -13.76 18.35 -16.62
C ILE A 175 -12.48 19.04 -17.13
N LYS A 176 -12.23 20.30 -16.73
CA LYS A 176 -11.00 21.02 -17.08
C LYS A 176 -9.74 20.32 -16.56
N LYS A 177 -9.81 19.78 -15.32
CA LYS A 177 -8.71 19.04 -14.68
C LYS A 177 -8.52 17.68 -15.35
N TYR A 178 -9.61 16.95 -15.59
CA TYR A 178 -9.61 15.69 -16.35
C TYR A 178 -8.93 15.85 -17.73
N ASN A 179 -9.32 16.85 -18.52
CA ASN A 179 -8.75 17.08 -19.85
C ASN A 179 -7.25 17.40 -19.82
N ARG A 180 -6.75 18.06 -18.76
CA ARG A 180 -5.31 18.28 -18.57
C ARG A 180 -4.57 16.98 -18.32
N PHE A 181 -5.08 16.15 -17.42
CA PHE A 181 -4.46 14.84 -17.12
C PHE A 181 -4.49 13.93 -18.33
N LYS A 182 -5.60 13.87 -19.06
CA LYS A 182 -5.70 13.07 -20.28
C LYS A 182 -4.60 13.44 -21.29
N LYS A 183 -4.34 14.73 -21.51
CA LYS A 183 -3.27 15.18 -22.40
C LYS A 183 -1.88 14.72 -21.94
N ILE A 184 -1.60 14.77 -20.65
CA ILE A 184 -0.32 14.36 -20.08
C ILE A 184 -0.10 12.83 -20.22
N ILE A 185 -1.15 12.03 -19.98
CA ILE A 185 -1.08 10.58 -20.05
C ILE A 185 -0.98 10.06 -21.49
N SER A 186 -1.48 10.83 -22.46
CA SER A 186 -1.49 10.47 -23.89
C SER A 186 -0.28 10.97 -24.66
N ALA A 187 0.62 11.73 -24.04
CA ALA A 187 1.86 12.24 -24.61
C ALA A 187 3.02 11.27 -24.39
#